data_36c2c3a495511c84874bc4c81cb09d5b
#
_entry.id   36c2c3a495511c84874bc4c81cb09d5b
#
_cell.length_a   1.000
_cell.length_b   1.000
_cell.length_c   1.000
_cell.angle_alpha   90.00
_cell.angle_beta   90.00
_cell.angle_gamma   90.00
#
_symmetry.space_group_name_H-M   'P 1'
#
loop_
_entity.id
_entity.type
_entity.pdbx_description
1 polymer ?
#
loop_
_entity_poly.entity_id
_entity_poly.type
_entity_poly.pdbx_seq_one_letter_code
_entity_poly.pdbx_strand_id
1 'polypeptide(L)'
;QRQMCIRDRDDRRPARLMDMLGFDYFKLLDMLTIARSRKHVQRYYGTTETGKFPERLPPVNIKADVDLAGEFRPIREINDEIRRLTLGAYAPLRYVVPHKQAAYDEKYSTKIRDGQSFFRQVDREESLIHLLRVNILKRMESSVASFALTIKRQLADVEALLTKINAHEEAVEEVVIDDIDVDDTAFEALLVGRKVKVLLQDVDRV
;
A
#
# COMPACT_ATOMS: atom_id res chain seq x y z
N GLN A 1 -0.71 16.56 -18.43
CA GLN A 1 -0.06 15.35 -17.87
C GLN A 1 -0.66 14.84 -16.54
N ARG A 2 -1.85 15.32 -16.15
CA ARG A 2 -2.56 14.86 -14.93
C ARG A 2 -3.67 13.83 -15.18
N GLN A 3 -3.61 13.06 -16.27
CA GLN A 3 -4.70 12.16 -16.68
C GLN A 3 -4.45 10.68 -16.42
N MET A 4 -3.50 10.32 -15.57
CA MET A 4 -3.25 8.90 -15.24
C MET A 4 -4.01 8.38 -14.02
N CYS A 5 -4.93 9.15 -13.46
CA CYS A 5 -5.89 8.62 -12.50
C CYS A 5 -7.15 8.19 -13.26
N ILE A 6 -7.29 6.90 -13.52
CA ILE A 6 -8.55 6.27 -13.96
C ILE A 6 -9.56 6.46 -12.82
N ARG A 7 -10.10 7.67 -12.70
CA ARG A 7 -11.10 8.04 -11.69
C ARG A 7 -12.52 7.91 -12.22
N ASP A 8 -12.65 7.54 -13.48
CA ASP A 8 -13.94 7.30 -14.11
C ASP A 8 -14.41 5.88 -13.75
N ARG A 9 -15.26 5.80 -12.73
CA ARG A 9 -15.79 4.54 -12.21
C ARG A 9 -16.74 3.82 -13.17
N ASP A 10 -17.19 4.49 -14.22
CA ASP A 10 -18.29 4.03 -15.04
C ASP A 10 -17.90 3.16 -16.23
N ASP A 11 -16.62 3.17 -16.64
CA ASP A 11 -16.18 2.33 -17.75
C ASP A 11 -14.84 1.62 -17.50
N ARG A 12 -14.92 0.47 -16.82
CA ARG A 12 -13.77 -0.42 -16.55
C ARG A 12 -13.57 -1.50 -17.61
N ARG A 13 -14.14 -1.34 -18.80
CA ARG A 13 -14.00 -2.33 -19.87
C ARG A 13 -12.55 -2.42 -20.34
N PRO A 14 -12.00 -3.64 -20.53
CA PRO A 14 -10.65 -3.83 -21.06
C PRO A 14 -10.41 -3.12 -22.38
N ALA A 15 -11.41 -3.04 -23.23
CA ALA A 15 -11.33 -2.35 -24.52
C ALA A 15 -10.96 -0.87 -24.37
N ARG A 16 -11.59 -0.15 -23.44
CA ARG A 16 -11.27 1.26 -23.20
C ARG A 16 -9.85 1.46 -22.66
N LEU A 17 -9.39 0.55 -21.79
CA LEU A 17 -8.02 0.57 -21.30
C LEU A 17 -7.02 0.38 -22.46
N MET A 18 -7.32 -0.54 -23.37
CA MET A 18 -6.50 -0.79 -24.57
C MET A 18 -6.44 0.44 -25.48
N ASP A 19 -7.57 1.10 -25.71
CA ASP A 19 -7.66 2.32 -26.51
C ASP A 19 -6.84 3.48 -25.89
N MET A 20 -6.87 3.61 -24.55
CA MET A 20 -6.13 4.64 -23.82
C MET A 20 -4.62 4.40 -23.78
N LEU A 21 -4.17 3.15 -23.69
CA LEU A 21 -2.76 2.81 -23.58
C LEU A 21 -2.03 2.81 -24.92
N GLY A 22 -2.75 2.68 -26.02
CA GLY A 22 -2.19 2.68 -27.37
C GLY A 22 -1.28 1.50 -27.70
N PHE A 23 -0.90 1.42 -28.96
CA PHE A 23 -0.08 0.31 -29.49
C PHE A 23 1.33 0.27 -28.89
N ASP A 24 1.93 1.41 -28.61
CA ASP A 24 3.30 1.50 -28.09
C ASP A 24 3.46 0.88 -26.69
N TYR A 25 2.42 0.94 -25.85
CA TYR A 25 2.42 0.27 -24.56
C TYR A 25 2.52 -1.24 -24.71
N PHE A 26 1.75 -1.83 -25.63
CA PHE A 26 1.77 -3.27 -25.87
C PHE A 26 3.09 -3.72 -26.47
N LYS A 27 3.68 -2.92 -27.35
CA LYS A 27 5.00 -3.16 -27.92
C LYS A 27 6.08 -3.16 -26.83
N LEU A 28 6.02 -2.19 -25.92
CA LEU A 28 6.93 -2.13 -24.78
C LEU A 28 6.75 -3.35 -23.85
N LEU A 29 5.50 -3.74 -23.60
CA LEU A 29 5.20 -4.92 -22.79
C LEU A 29 5.75 -6.20 -23.42
N ASP A 30 5.58 -6.37 -24.71
CA ASP A 30 6.12 -7.51 -25.48
C ASP A 30 7.66 -7.57 -25.44
N MET A 31 8.32 -6.42 -25.44
CA MET A 31 9.79 -6.35 -25.33
C MET A 31 10.30 -6.68 -23.93
N LEU A 32 9.52 -6.39 -22.88
CA LEU A 32 9.92 -6.55 -21.48
C LEU A 32 9.44 -7.86 -20.86
N THR A 33 8.49 -8.56 -21.49
CA THR A 33 7.87 -9.77 -20.93
C THR A 33 7.94 -10.94 -21.91
N ILE A 34 8.17 -12.13 -21.37
CA ILE A 34 8.03 -13.39 -22.09
C ILE A 34 6.73 -14.04 -21.64
N ALA A 35 5.62 -13.68 -22.28
CA ALA A 35 4.32 -14.28 -21.99
C ALA A 35 4.04 -15.42 -22.98
N ARG A 36 3.88 -16.65 -22.45
CA ARG A 36 3.54 -17.83 -23.24
C ARG A 36 2.27 -18.47 -22.74
N SER A 37 1.18 -18.32 -23.49
CA SER A 37 -0.06 -19.05 -23.22
C SER A 37 0.06 -20.50 -23.75
N ARG A 38 -0.75 -21.42 -23.19
CA ARG A 38 -0.85 -22.79 -23.74
C ARG A 38 -1.17 -22.80 -25.23
N LYS A 39 -2.06 -21.91 -25.68
CA LYS A 39 -2.37 -21.74 -27.11
C LYS A 39 -1.15 -21.32 -27.94
N HIS A 40 -0.35 -20.42 -27.39
CA HIS A 40 0.89 -19.98 -28.03
C HIS A 40 1.88 -21.15 -28.18
N VAL A 41 2.09 -21.90 -27.07
CA VAL A 41 2.99 -23.07 -27.09
C VAL A 41 2.51 -24.11 -28.13
N GLN A 42 1.21 -24.43 -28.12
CA GLN A 42 0.63 -25.39 -29.06
C GLN A 42 0.80 -24.96 -30.53
N ARG A 43 0.63 -23.65 -30.80
CA ARG A 43 0.69 -23.12 -32.17
C ARG A 43 2.09 -23.07 -32.75
N TYR A 44 3.09 -22.72 -31.95
CA TYR A 44 4.44 -22.42 -32.41
C TYR A 44 5.47 -23.52 -32.13
N TYR A 45 5.28 -24.30 -31.08
CA TYR A 45 6.23 -25.34 -30.68
C TYR A 45 5.72 -26.76 -30.90
N GLY A 46 4.45 -26.92 -31.30
CA GLY A 46 3.82 -28.23 -31.46
C GLY A 46 3.60 -28.97 -30.15
N THR A 47 3.04 -30.16 -30.25
CA THR A 47 2.75 -31.01 -29.07
C THR A 47 3.57 -32.29 -29.05
N THR A 48 4.48 -32.47 -30.00
CA THR A 48 5.30 -33.67 -30.17
C THR A 48 6.31 -33.85 -29.03
N GLU A 49 6.96 -32.76 -28.64
CA GLU A 49 7.97 -32.79 -27.57
C GLU A 49 7.38 -32.44 -26.19
N THR A 50 6.38 -31.57 -26.16
CA THR A 50 5.78 -31.08 -24.89
C THR A 50 4.60 -31.90 -24.40
N GLY A 51 4.08 -32.84 -25.23
CA GLY A 51 2.88 -33.58 -24.95
C GLY A 51 1.59 -32.77 -25.06
N LYS A 52 0.45 -33.44 -24.93
CA LYS A 52 -0.86 -32.77 -24.91
C LYS A 52 -1.10 -32.08 -23.55
N PHE A 53 -1.46 -30.81 -23.60
CA PHE A 53 -1.93 -30.13 -22.41
C PHE A 53 -3.25 -30.77 -21.93
N PRO A 54 -3.45 -30.91 -20.58
CA PRO A 54 -4.70 -31.38 -20.03
C PRO A 54 -5.87 -30.50 -20.52
N GLU A 55 -6.99 -31.16 -20.78
CA GLU A 55 -8.24 -30.47 -21.12
C GLU A 55 -8.71 -29.61 -19.94
N ARG A 56 -9.12 -28.38 -20.24
CA ARG A 56 -9.73 -27.49 -19.25
C ARG A 56 -11.22 -27.75 -19.18
N LEU A 57 -11.65 -28.36 -18.11
CA LEU A 57 -13.07 -28.44 -17.81
C LEU A 57 -13.61 -27.04 -17.42
N PRO A 58 -14.90 -26.77 -17.66
CA PRO A 58 -15.54 -25.56 -17.13
C PRO A 58 -15.39 -25.50 -15.62
N PRO A 59 -15.07 -24.31 -15.04
CA PRO A 59 -14.98 -24.18 -13.60
C PRO A 59 -16.36 -24.40 -12.95
N VAL A 60 -16.40 -25.23 -11.93
CA VAL A 60 -17.57 -25.40 -11.08
C VAL A 60 -17.40 -24.49 -9.87
N ASN A 61 -18.28 -23.49 -9.74
CA ASN A 61 -18.29 -22.58 -8.59
C ASN A 61 -19.20 -23.15 -7.51
N ILE A 62 -18.62 -23.58 -6.40
CA ILE A 62 -19.35 -24.03 -5.22
C ILE A 62 -19.39 -22.87 -4.24
N LYS A 63 -20.58 -22.35 -3.98
CA LYS A 63 -20.82 -21.39 -2.91
C LYS A 63 -21.21 -22.17 -1.66
N ALA A 64 -20.31 -22.25 -0.69
CA ALA A 64 -20.60 -22.82 0.60
C ALA A 64 -20.71 -21.71 1.64
N ASP A 65 -21.71 -21.80 2.50
CA ASP A 65 -21.77 -20.96 3.69
C ASP A 65 -20.89 -21.62 4.74
N VAL A 66 -19.83 -20.91 5.14
CA VAL A 66 -18.87 -21.43 6.13
C VAL A 66 -19.19 -20.93 7.54
N ASP A 67 -20.13 -20.00 7.67
CA ASP A 67 -20.58 -19.46 8.94
C ASP A 67 -22.03 -19.89 9.22
N LEU A 68 -22.19 -21.14 9.60
CA LEU A 68 -23.51 -21.72 9.89
C LEU A 68 -24.17 -21.11 11.13
N ALA A 69 -23.39 -20.52 12.03
CA ALA A 69 -23.90 -19.88 13.25
C ALA A 69 -24.25 -18.41 13.04
N GLY A 70 -23.82 -17.79 11.94
CA GLY A 70 -24.04 -16.37 11.66
C GLY A 70 -23.28 -15.42 12.61
N GLU A 71 -22.20 -15.89 13.20
CA GLU A 71 -21.40 -15.12 14.15
C GLU A 71 -20.41 -14.16 13.48
N PHE A 72 -20.09 -14.41 12.22
CA PHE A 72 -19.15 -13.60 11.46
C PHE A 72 -19.84 -12.39 10.84
N ARG A 73 -19.34 -11.20 11.09
CA ARG A 73 -19.89 -9.98 10.50
C ARG A 73 -19.84 -10.03 8.98
N PRO A 74 -20.84 -9.47 8.27
CA PRO A 74 -20.82 -9.36 6.82
C PRO A 74 -19.50 -8.74 6.32
N ILE A 75 -18.91 -9.34 5.30
CA ILE A 75 -17.63 -8.87 4.72
C ILE A 75 -17.68 -7.39 4.32
N ARG A 76 -18.86 -6.92 3.91
CA ARG A 76 -19.08 -5.51 3.56
C ARG A 76 -18.84 -4.60 4.75
N GLU A 77 -19.36 -4.93 5.92
CA GLU A 77 -19.16 -4.13 7.14
C GLU A 77 -17.69 -4.11 7.55
N ILE A 78 -17.02 -5.27 7.52
CA ILE A 78 -15.58 -5.36 7.81
C ILE A 78 -14.78 -4.52 6.83
N ASN A 79 -15.12 -4.55 5.54
CA ASN A 79 -14.46 -3.74 4.52
C ASN A 79 -14.67 -2.23 4.78
N ASP A 80 -15.86 -1.82 5.19
CA ASP A 80 -16.16 -0.43 5.50
C ASP A 80 -15.37 0.06 6.71
N GLU A 81 -15.20 -0.78 7.75
CA GLU A 81 -14.33 -0.47 8.89
C GLU A 81 -12.84 -0.39 8.47
N ILE A 82 -12.35 -1.34 7.67
CA ILE A 82 -10.97 -1.30 7.18
C ILE A 82 -10.71 -0.03 6.35
N ARG A 83 -11.68 0.45 5.58
CA ARG A 83 -11.56 1.71 4.82
C ARG A 83 -11.41 2.94 5.71
N ARG A 84 -11.93 2.91 6.93
CA ARG A 84 -11.83 4.01 7.90
C ARG A 84 -10.48 4.04 8.61
N LEU A 85 -9.71 2.95 8.62
CA LEU A 85 -8.41 2.91 9.27
C LEU A 85 -7.46 3.93 8.65
N THR A 86 -6.98 4.88 9.43
CA THR A 86 -6.02 5.89 8.98
C THR A 86 -4.61 5.34 8.85
N LEU A 87 -4.27 4.30 9.65
CA LEU A 87 -2.96 3.65 9.68
C LEU A 87 -1.81 4.66 9.85
N GLY A 88 -2.01 5.65 10.74
CA GLY A 88 -1.11 6.79 10.95
C GLY A 88 0.35 6.41 11.22
N ALA A 89 0.60 5.28 11.90
CA ALA A 89 1.95 4.77 12.13
C ALA A 89 2.75 4.48 10.83
N TYR A 90 2.07 4.38 9.69
CA TYR A 90 2.68 4.13 8.37
C TYR A 90 2.72 5.36 7.46
N ALA A 91 2.13 6.47 7.91
CA ALA A 91 2.11 7.75 7.21
C ALA A 91 2.34 8.91 8.18
N PRO A 92 3.50 8.95 8.86
CA PRO A 92 3.78 9.96 9.88
C PRO A 92 3.86 11.38 9.32
N LEU A 93 4.29 11.57 8.05
CA LEU A 93 4.39 12.89 7.43
C LEU A 93 3.04 13.60 7.32
N ARG A 94 1.94 12.87 7.30
CA ARG A 94 0.60 13.43 7.25
C ARG A 94 0.24 14.23 8.50
N TYR A 95 0.89 13.93 9.61
CA TYR A 95 0.62 14.50 10.93
C TYR A 95 1.68 15.51 11.37
N VAL A 96 2.57 15.92 10.46
CA VAL A 96 3.54 16.99 10.73
C VAL A 96 2.84 18.34 10.74
N VAL A 97 3.16 19.17 11.73
CA VAL A 97 2.63 20.53 11.83
C VAL A 97 2.93 21.34 10.57
N PRO A 98 2.00 22.19 10.08
CA PRO A 98 2.10 22.81 8.76
C PRO A 98 3.39 23.59 8.52
N HIS A 99 3.92 24.28 9.53
CA HIS A 99 5.12 25.10 9.39
C HIS A 99 6.43 24.31 9.28
N LYS A 100 6.41 23.01 9.62
CA LYS A 100 7.57 22.10 9.49
C LYS A 100 7.49 21.19 8.27
N GLN A 101 6.35 21.12 7.59
CA GLN A 101 6.15 20.21 6.45
C GLN A 101 7.18 20.41 5.34
N ALA A 102 7.59 21.65 5.07
CA ALA A 102 8.57 21.93 4.02
C ALA A 102 9.95 21.28 4.30
N ALA A 103 10.41 21.29 5.54
CA ALA A 103 11.67 20.66 5.93
C ALA A 103 11.62 19.12 5.76
N TYR A 104 10.50 18.51 6.17
CA TYR A 104 10.32 17.06 5.98
C TYR A 104 10.17 16.68 4.50
N ASP A 105 9.48 17.49 3.70
CA ASP A 105 9.37 17.29 2.26
C ASP A 105 10.76 17.38 1.60
N GLU A 106 11.61 18.31 1.99
CA GLU A 106 12.97 18.42 1.48
C GLU A 106 13.84 17.22 1.88
N LYS A 107 13.78 16.79 3.14
CA LYS A 107 14.56 15.66 3.67
C LYS A 107 14.21 14.34 3.00
N TYR A 108 12.90 14.06 2.79
CA TYR A 108 12.42 12.75 2.34
C TYR A 108 12.02 12.69 0.87
N SER A 109 11.96 13.81 0.16
CA SER A 109 11.63 13.80 -1.26
C SER A 109 12.83 13.48 -2.13
N THR A 110 12.64 12.59 -3.09
CA THR A 110 13.71 12.20 -4.02
C THR A 110 13.56 12.93 -5.34
N LYS A 111 14.58 13.68 -5.77
CA LYS A 111 14.64 14.26 -7.11
C LYS A 111 14.89 13.16 -8.13
N ILE A 112 13.95 12.97 -9.07
CA ILE A 112 14.14 12.04 -10.17
C ILE A 112 15.11 12.67 -11.19
N ARG A 113 15.94 11.83 -11.79
CA ARG A 113 17.16 12.14 -12.56
C ARG A 113 17.07 13.24 -13.63
N ASP A 114 15.86 13.62 -14.08
CA ASP A 114 15.64 14.63 -15.14
C ASP A 114 15.14 15.99 -14.62
N GLY A 115 15.16 16.23 -13.33
CA GLY A 115 14.88 17.55 -12.74
C GLY A 115 13.45 18.09 -12.87
N GLN A 116 12.56 17.39 -13.58
CA GLN A 116 11.19 17.84 -13.84
C GLN A 116 10.10 17.15 -12.99
N SER A 117 10.42 16.08 -12.26
CA SER A 117 9.45 15.36 -11.43
C SER A 117 9.97 15.18 -10.02
N PHE A 118 9.24 15.71 -9.06
CA PHE A 118 9.45 15.45 -7.64
C PHE A 118 8.58 14.27 -7.23
N PHE A 119 9.20 13.27 -6.65
CA PHE A 119 8.48 12.20 -5.99
C PHE A 119 8.32 12.57 -4.52
N ARG A 120 7.12 13.00 -4.14
CA ARG A 120 6.82 13.37 -2.77
C ARG A 120 6.60 12.12 -1.93
N GLN A 121 7.28 12.05 -0.81
CA GLN A 121 7.15 10.91 0.12
C GLN A 121 5.73 10.80 0.70
N VAL A 122 5.04 11.90 0.90
CA VAL A 122 3.64 11.92 1.35
C VAL A 122 2.70 11.16 0.39
N ASP A 123 2.87 11.36 -0.94
CA ASP A 123 2.05 10.65 -1.94
C ASP A 123 2.31 9.14 -1.93
N ARG A 124 3.56 8.76 -1.61
CA ARG A 124 3.93 7.35 -1.42
C ARG A 124 3.28 6.75 -0.18
N GLU A 125 3.27 7.47 0.93
CA GLU A 125 2.62 7.04 2.17
C GLU A 125 1.12 6.84 1.98
N GLU A 126 0.44 7.76 1.28
CA GLU A 126 -0.98 7.59 0.91
C GLU A 126 -1.22 6.33 0.09
N SER A 127 -0.37 6.08 -0.90
CA SER A 127 -0.46 4.88 -1.74
C SER A 127 -0.23 3.61 -0.91
N LEU A 128 0.69 3.64 0.06
CA LEU A 128 0.93 2.53 0.98
C LEU A 128 -0.26 2.24 1.88
N ILE A 129 -0.96 3.26 2.39
CA ILE A 129 -2.18 3.07 3.19
C ILE A 129 -3.23 2.31 2.37
N HIS A 130 -3.46 2.69 1.12
CA HIS A 130 -4.39 1.98 0.24
C HIS A 130 -3.99 0.52 0.04
N LEU A 131 -2.71 0.26 -0.20
CA LEU A 131 -2.18 -1.09 -0.36
C LEU A 131 -2.31 -1.92 0.93
N LEU A 132 -2.05 -1.32 2.09
CA LEU A 132 -2.19 -1.98 3.39
C LEU A 132 -3.64 -2.39 3.66
N ARG A 133 -4.62 -1.53 3.38
CA ARG A 133 -6.04 -1.87 3.50
C ARG A 133 -6.43 -3.07 2.63
N VAL A 134 -5.95 -3.10 1.37
CA VAL A 134 -6.17 -4.25 0.47
C VAL A 134 -5.50 -5.50 1.00
N ASN A 135 -4.28 -5.40 1.54
CA ASN A 135 -3.57 -6.53 2.10
C ASN A 135 -4.23 -7.10 3.37
N ILE A 136 -4.84 -6.25 4.20
CA ILE A 136 -5.63 -6.68 5.36
C ILE A 136 -6.82 -7.54 4.89
N LEU A 137 -7.56 -7.09 3.87
CA LEU A 137 -8.67 -7.85 3.28
C LEU A 137 -8.21 -9.19 2.69
N LYS A 138 -7.11 -9.19 1.93
CA LYS A 138 -6.54 -10.43 1.38
C LYS A 138 -6.09 -11.42 2.44
N ARG A 139 -5.61 -10.94 3.58
CA ARG A 139 -5.29 -11.81 4.71
C ARG A 139 -6.54 -12.47 5.29
N MET A 140 -7.64 -11.73 5.38
CA MET A 140 -8.92 -12.28 5.83
C MET A 140 -9.45 -13.35 4.86
N GLU A 141 -9.36 -13.12 3.54
CA GLU A 141 -9.71 -14.12 2.53
C GLU A 141 -8.87 -15.40 2.66
N SER A 142 -7.59 -15.26 3.01
CA SER A 142 -6.69 -16.40 3.16
C SER A 142 -6.91 -17.15 4.47
N SER A 143 -7.06 -16.43 5.59
CA SER A 143 -7.26 -17.02 6.91
C SER A 143 -7.75 -15.97 7.91
N VAL A 144 -8.89 -16.25 8.56
CA VAL A 144 -9.43 -15.41 9.64
C VAL A 144 -8.45 -15.31 10.81
N ALA A 145 -7.78 -16.40 11.17
CA ALA A 145 -6.76 -16.39 12.24
C ALA A 145 -5.58 -15.49 11.91
N SER A 146 -5.07 -15.53 10.68
CA SER A 146 -3.98 -14.64 10.21
C SER A 146 -4.41 -13.19 10.18
N PHE A 147 -5.66 -12.91 9.80
CA PHE A 147 -6.25 -11.59 9.87
C PHE A 147 -6.30 -11.06 11.31
N ALA A 148 -6.85 -11.85 12.25
CA ALA A 148 -6.94 -11.49 13.66
C ALA A 148 -5.56 -11.18 14.27
N LEU A 149 -4.54 -12.01 13.99
CA LEU A 149 -3.17 -11.76 14.44
C LEU A 149 -2.60 -10.45 13.85
N THR A 150 -2.91 -10.15 12.61
CA THR A 150 -2.45 -8.91 11.97
C THR A 150 -3.09 -7.69 12.62
N ILE A 151 -4.39 -7.72 12.86
CA ILE A 151 -5.11 -6.61 13.51
C ILE A 151 -4.62 -6.43 14.96
N LYS A 152 -4.41 -7.51 15.72
CA LYS A 152 -3.86 -7.44 17.09
C LYS A 152 -2.47 -6.78 17.13
N ARG A 153 -1.60 -7.11 16.17
CA ARG A 153 -0.27 -6.47 16.09
C ARG A 153 -0.37 -4.99 15.74
N GLN A 154 -1.24 -4.63 14.80
CA GLN A 154 -1.47 -3.23 14.45
C GLN A 154 -2.05 -2.44 15.63
N LEU A 155 -2.96 -3.03 16.39
CA LEU A 155 -3.50 -2.40 17.59
C LEU A 155 -2.40 -2.15 18.62
N ALA A 156 -1.56 -3.15 18.90
CA ALA A 156 -0.44 -2.99 19.83
C ALA A 156 0.56 -1.92 19.36
N ASP A 157 0.85 -1.85 18.05
CA ASP A 157 1.72 -0.81 17.47
C ASP A 157 1.12 0.60 17.69
N VAL A 158 -0.20 0.75 17.52
CA VAL A 158 -0.90 2.02 17.72
C VAL A 158 -0.95 2.40 19.22
N GLU A 159 -1.23 1.46 20.10
CA GLU A 159 -1.24 1.67 21.55
C GLU A 159 0.15 2.10 22.06
N ALA A 160 1.21 1.44 21.60
CA ALA A 160 2.59 1.82 21.91
C ALA A 160 2.92 3.24 21.40
N LEU A 161 2.48 3.59 20.19
CA LEU A 161 2.66 4.93 19.64
C LEU A 161 1.90 6.00 20.45
N LEU A 162 0.65 5.73 20.83
CA LEU A 162 -0.14 6.63 21.67
C LEU A 162 0.51 6.83 23.04
N THR A 163 0.99 5.76 23.67
CA THR A 163 1.72 5.83 24.94
C THR A 163 2.95 6.71 24.81
N LYS A 164 3.69 6.56 23.71
CA LYS A 164 4.89 7.35 23.43
C LYS A 164 4.58 8.83 23.23
N ILE A 165 3.51 9.15 22.46
CA ILE A 165 3.07 10.52 22.22
C ILE A 165 2.60 11.17 23.55
N ASN A 166 1.84 10.43 24.37
CA ASN A 166 1.30 10.95 25.63
C ASN A 166 2.38 11.12 26.71
N ALA A 167 3.42 10.28 26.68
CA ALA A 167 4.54 10.38 27.61
C ALA A 167 5.60 11.41 27.20
N HIS A 168 5.50 11.95 25.98
CA HIS A 168 6.42 12.96 25.51
C HIS A 168 6.13 14.29 26.21
N GLU A 169 7.00 14.66 27.13
CA GLU A 169 7.04 16.00 27.70
C GLU A 169 7.67 16.95 26.67
N GLU A 170 7.17 18.17 26.58
CA GLU A 170 7.76 19.18 25.71
C GLU A 170 9.22 19.37 26.07
N ALA A 171 10.10 19.05 25.15
CA ALA A 171 11.52 19.23 25.35
C ALA A 171 11.84 20.74 25.49
N VAL A 172 12.68 21.07 26.45
CA VAL A 172 13.10 22.47 26.69
C VAL A 172 13.94 23.01 25.53
N GLU A 173 14.56 22.13 24.76
CA GLU A 173 15.36 22.49 23.58
C GLU A 173 14.66 22.01 22.29
N GLU A 174 14.47 22.95 21.35
CA GLU A 174 13.94 22.64 20.03
C GLU A 174 15.00 21.88 19.22
N VAL A 175 14.73 20.63 18.89
CA VAL A 175 15.59 19.79 18.04
C VAL A 175 15.14 19.93 16.60
N VAL A 176 16.08 20.19 15.68
CA VAL A 176 15.83 20.27 14.25
C VAL A 176 16.07 18.91 13.60
N ILE A 177 15.15 18.43 12.78
CA ILE A 177 15.22 17.10 12.15
C ILE A 177 16.47 16.90 11.28
N ASP A 178 17.02 17.97 10.73
CA ASP A 178 18.21 17.92 9.88
C ASP A 178 19.51 17.77 10.66
N ASP A 179 19.48 18.09 11.95
CA ASP A 179 20.66 18.03 12.84
C ASP A 179 20.83 16.64 13.50
N ILE A 180 19.89 15.74 13.28
CA ILE A 180 19.93 14.39 13.88
C ILE A 180 20.02 13.29 12.82
N ASP A 181 20.77 12.23 13.17
CA ASP A 181 20.72 10.99 12.44
C ASP A 181 19.48 10.20 12.84
N VAL A 182 18.49 10.11 11.94
CA VAL A 182 17.21 9.43 12.20
C VAL A 182 17.36 7.91 12.36
N ASP A 183 18.51 7.34 11.99
CA ASP A 183 18.79 5.90 12.15
C ASP A 183 19.58 5.61 13.44
N ASP A 184 20.04 6.65 14.16
CA ASP A 184 20.68 6.49 15.45
C ASP A 184 19.64 6.12 16.53
N THR A 185 19.91 5.04 17.24
CA THR A 185 19.08 4.52 18.34
C THR A 185 18.96 5.49 19.52
N ALA A 186 19.94 6.42 19.68
CA ALA A 186 19.90 7.45 20.72
C ALA A 186 18.66 8.38 20.58
N PHE A 187 18.21 8.62 19.35
CA PHE A 187 17.06 9.47 19.07
C PHE A 187 15.74 8.71 18.92
N GLU A 188 15.75 7.38 19.03
CA GLU A 188 14.53 6.55 18.81
C GLU A 188 13.38 6.95 19.74
N ALA A 189 13.66 7.39 20.94
CA ALA A 189 12.65 7.86 21.88
C ALA A 189 11.93 9.14 21.42
N LEU A 190 12.58 9.99 20.62
CA LEU A 190 12.07 11.26 20.13
C LEU A 190 11.40 11.15 18.75
N LEU A 191 11.50 10.00 18.08
CA LEU A 191 11.07 9.80 16.70
C LEU A 191 9.85 8.89 16.61
N VAL A 192 8.92 9.19 15.71
CA VAL A 192 7.79 8.34 15.32
C VAL A 192 7.87 7.98 13.85
N GLY A 193 7.35 6.80 13.51
CA GLY A 193 7.40 6.25 12.17
C GLY A 193 8.37 5.08 12.05
N ARG A 194 8.32 4.36 10.93
CA ARG A 194 9.20 3.19 10.70
C ARG A 194 10.35 3.52 9.76
N LYS A 195 10.06 3.77 8.48
CA LYS A 195 11.06 4.15 7.47
C LYS A 195 11.23 5.66 7.37
N VAL A 196 10.12 6.35 7.41
CA VAL A 196 10.09 7.80 7.53
C VAL A 196 9.85 8.08 8.99
N LYS A 197 10.73 8.86 9.57
CA LYS A 197 10.70 9.19 11.00
C LYS A 197 10.43 10.68 11.16
N VAL A 198 9.55 11.02 12.06
CA VAL A 198 9.15 12.39 12.40
C VAL A 198 9.41 12.61 13.88
N LEU A 199 9.89 13.79 14.24
CA LEU A 199 10.04 14.17 15.64
C LEU A 199 8.69 14.28 16.33
N LEU A 200 8.59 13.77 17.55
CA LEU A 200 7.37 13.83 18.38
C LEU A 200 6.88 15.26 18.63
N GLN A 201 7.80 16.20 18.76
CA GLN A 201 7.51 17.62 18.91
C GLN A 201 6.87 18.26 17.68
N ASP A 202 7.13 17.71 16.49
CA ASP A 202 6.63 18.18 15.21
C ASP A 202 5.31 17.51 14.78
N VAL A 203 4.79 16.59 15.62
CA VAL A 203 3.51 15.91 15.36
C VAL A 203 2.35 16.75 15.84
N ASP A 204 1.39 17.01 14.94
CA ASP A 204 0.12 17.64 15.27
C ASP A 204 -0.71 16.70 16.15
N ARG A 205 -1.09 17.16 17.35
CA ARG A 205 -1.82 16.39 18.35
C ARG A 205 -3.32 16.73 18.41
N VAL A 206 -3.78 17.62 17.50
CA VAL A 206 -5.19 18.09 17.46
C VAL A 206 -6.05 17.21 16.55
#